data_d351b5c70ddbab08589f106e361ff3f4
#
_entry.id   d351b5c70ddbab08589f106e361ff3f4
#
_cell.length_a   1.000
_cell.length_b   1.000
_cell.length_c   1.000
_cell.angle_alpha   90.00
_cell.angle_beta   90.00
_cell.angle_gamma   90.00
#
_symmetry.space_group_name_H-M   'P 1'
#
loop_
_entity.id
_entity.type
_entity.pdbx_description
1 polymer ?
#
loop_
_entity_poly.entity_id
_entity_poly.type
_entity_poly.pdbx_seq_one_letter_code
_entity_poly.pdbx_strand_id
1 'polypeptide(L)'
;MANCLISYPNRVDEATLTGGSWEAGLPLSNLQDRQLSHVARSVDTLTTSTVIKAAHAVTRSFRVIALVNHNLSESAQWRVRIGTTDGGSEVYDSGLIDCWQMAFDLGLMPWGTAGLWRHVDGDEFVGHDRAIVHVIESGWMDGTHVTINIEDTGNA
;
A
#
# COMPACT_ATOMS: atom_id res chain seq x y z
N MET A 1 -7.43 -20.28 -11.33
CA MET A 1 -5.99 -20.62 -11.55
C MET A 1 -5.17 -19.72 -10.66
N ALA A 2 -4.31 -20.27 -9.81
CA ALA A 2 -3.40 -19.46 -9.01
C ALA A 2 -2.27 -18.96 -9.92
N ASN A 3 -2.17 -17.64 -10.11
CA ASN A 3 -1.11 -17.03 -10.89
C ASN A 3 0.00 -16.57 -9.94
N CYS A 4 1.24 -16.93 -10.23
CA CYS A 4 2.40 -16.39 -9.53
C CYS A 4 2.72 -15.00 -10.11
N LEU A 5 2.87 -14.00 -9.23
CA LEU A 5 3.30 -12.66 -9.60
C LEU A 5 4.74 -12.44 -9.12
N ILE A 6 5.63 -12.14 -10.05
CA ILE A 6 7.02 -11.76 -9.75
C ILE A 6 7.21 -10.31 -10.17
N SER A 7 7.59 -9.46 -9.22
CA SER A 7 7.85 -8.04 -9.45
C SER A 7 9.35 -7.74 -9.37
N TYR A 8 9.91 -7.17 -10.44
CA TYR A 8 11.31 -6.75 -10.52
C TYR A 8 11.47 -5.72 -11.65
N PRO A 9 12.34 -4.71 -11.52
CA PRO A 9 13.07 -4.31 -10.32
C PRO A 9 12.22 -3.51 -9.32
N ASN A 10 12.71 -3.38 -8.06
CA ASN A 10 12.10 -2.47 -7.09
C ASN A 10 12.41 -1.02 -7.48
N ARG A 11 11.39 -0.27 -7.87
CA ARG A 11 11.54 1.12 -8.31
C ARG A 11 11.72 2.11 -7.17
N VAL A 12 11.38 1.73 -5.95
CA VAL A 12 11.59 2.57 -4.76
C VAL A 12 13.07 2.86 -4.54
N ASP A 13 13.96 1.91 -4.86
CA ASP A 13 15.41 2.03 -4.69
C ASP A 13 16.01 3.20 -5.51
N GLU A 14 15.38 3.57 -6.64
CA GLU A 14 15.81 4.63 -7.55
C GLU A 14 15.12 5.97 -7.31
N ALA A 15 14.10 5.99 -6.44
CA ALA A 15 13.24 7.15 -6.24
C ALA A 15 13.79 8.12 -5.20
N THR A 16 13.48 9.39 -5.34
CA THR A 16 13.59 10.34 -4.24
C THR A 16 12.30 10.28 -3.43
N LEU A 17 12.40 9.82 -2.17
CA LEU A 17 11.25 9.73 -1.27
C LEU A 17 11.03 11.03 -0.52
N THR A 18 9.79 11.50 -0.50
CA THR A 18 9.35 12.72 0.18
C THR A 18 7.91 12.55 0.70
N GLY A 19 7.38 13.60 1.31
CA GLY A 19 6.00 13.63 1.80
C GLY A 19 5.85 13.17 3.24
N GLY A 20 4.70 13.44 3.81
CA GLY A 20 4.35 13.07 5.17
C GLY A 20 5.19 13.73 6.27
N SER A 21 5.00 13.23 7.48
CA SER A 21 5.78 13.60 8.67
C SER A 21 6.26 12.31 9.33
N TRP A 22 7.57 12.10 9.39
CA TRP A 22 8.17 10.83 9.81
C TRP A 22 9.06 11.03 11.03
N GLU A 23 9.10 10.05 11.92
CA GLU A 23 9.95 10.08 13.09
C GLU A 23 11.44 10.11 12.70
N ALA A 24 12.23 10.92 13.39
CA ALA A 24 13.66 11.08 13.11
C ALA A 24 14.46 9.76 13.24
N GLY A 25 14.04 8.87 14.15
CA GLY A 25 14.65 7.56 14.33
C GLY A 25 14.17 6.49 13.35
N LEU A 26 13.03 6.72 12.66
CA LEU A 26 12.39 5.79 11.75
C LEU A 26 11.95 6.54 10.46
N PRO A 27 12.92 7.13 9.75
CA PRO A 27 12.65 8.03 8.63
C PRO A 27 12.08 7.29 7.41
N LEU A 28 11.46 8.06 6.51
CA LEU A 28 10.91 7.54 5.26
C LEU A 28 11.96 6.82 4.39
N SER A 29 13.22 7.23 4.45
CA SER A 29 14.31 6.59 3.71
C SER A 29 14.53 5.12 4.06
N ASN A 30 14.05 4.66 5.23
CA ASN A 30 14.12 3.24 5.60
C ASN A 30 13.33 2.34 4.62
N LEU A 31 12.35 2.88 3.87
CA LEU A 31 11.63 2.14 2.84
C LEU A 31 12.51 1.73 1.64
N GLN A 32 13.70 2.32 1.50
CA GLN A 32 14.70 1.96 0.48
C GLN A 32 15.70 0.92 0.98
N ASP A 33 15.68 0.62 2.30
CA ASP A 33 16.52 -0.44 2.85
C ASP A 33 15.85 -1.80 2.63
N ARG A 34 16.63 -2.76 2.16
CA ARG A 34 16.16 -4.14 1.95
C ARG A 34 16.02 -4.94 3.25
N GLN A 35 16.45 -4.37 4.35
CA GLN A 35 16.34 -4.98 5.66
C GLN A 35 14.95 -4.70 6.23
N LEU A 36 14.05 -5.68 6.23
CA LEU A 36 12.66 -5.56 6.67
C LEU A 36 12.48 -5.12 8.13
N SER A 37 13.53 -5.18 8.94
CA SER A 37 13.52 -4.65 10.31
C SER A 37 13.66 -3.12 10.37
N HIS A 38 14.12 -2.49 9.28
CA HIS A 38 14.19 -1.05 9.16
C HIS A 38 12.85 -0.54 8.61
N VAL A 39 12.02 -0.07 9.51
CA VAL A 39 10.69 0.46 9.19
C VAL A 39 10.68 1.97 9.15
N ALA A 40 9.77 2.56 8.38
CA ALA A 40 9.43 3.96 8.48
C ALA A 40 8.20 4.12 9.38
N ARG A 41 8.17 5.16 10.22
CA ARG A 41 7.04 5.44 11.11
C ARG A 41 6.61 6.90 11.00
N SER A 42 5.32 7.13 10.75
CA SER A 42 4.74 8.46 10.81
C SER A 42 4.66 8.98 12.26
N VAL A 43 4.74 10.28 12.45
CA VAL A 43 4.63 10.90 13.78
C VAL A 43 3.21 10.81 14.35
N ASP A 44 2.20 10.69 13.49
CA ASP A 44 0.79 10.54 13.86
C ASP A 44 0.03 9.82 12.73
N THR A 45 -1.28 9.63 12.92
CA THR A 45 -2.18 8.94 11.98
C THR A 45 -2.94 9.88 11.03
N LEU A 46 -2.58 11.18 11.01
CA LEU A 46 -3.22 12.12 10.10
C LEU A 46 -2.88 11.79 8.65
N THR A 47 -3.86 11.89 7.77
CA THR A 47 -3.69 11.62 6.33
C THR A 47 -2.62 12.49 5.67
N THR A 48 -2.32 13.66 6.24
CA THR A 48 -1.23 14.53 5.80
C THR A 48 0.14 14.04 6.25
N SER A 49 0.21 13.30 7.35
CA SER A 49 1.46 12.76 7.92
C SER A 49 1.84 11.40 7.34
N THR A 50 0.87 10.66 6.80
CA THR A 50 1.03 9.30 6.28
C THR A 50 1.18 9.25 4.75
N VAL A 51 1.56 10.36 4.13
CA VAL A 51 1.76 10.45 2.67
C VAL A 51 3.17 10.01 2.31
N ILE A 52 3.27 9.08 1.35
CA ILE A 52 4.53 8.65 0.74
C ILE A 52 4.54 9.13 -0.70
N LYS A 53 5.57 9.87 -1.08
CA LYS A 53 5.79 10.34 -2.45
C LYS A 53 7.12 9.81 -2.96
N ALA A 54 7.09 9.16 -4.12
CA ALA A 54 8.27 8.67 -4.82
C ALA A 54 8.43 9.40 -6.14
N ALA A 55 9.50 10.17 -6.30
CA ALA A 55 9.82 10.90 -7.52
C ALA A 55 10.99 10.24 -8.25
N HIS A 56 10.83 9.98 -9.53
CA HIS A 56 11.82 9.39 -10.41
C HIS A 56 12.38 10.44 -11.38
N ALA A 57 13.70 10.42 -11.62
CA ALA A 57 14.35 11.33 -12.56
C ALA A 57 13.93 11.12 -14.02
N VAL A 58 13.43 9.93 -14.35
CA VAL A 58 12.95 9.53 -15.67
C VAL A 58 11.64 8.76 -15.55
N THR A 59 10.85 8.77 -16.61
CA THR A 59 9.59 8.01 -16.67
C THR A 59 9.86 6.52 -16.42
N ARG A 60 9.02 5.94 -15.56
CA ARG A 60 9.05 4.51 -15.20
C ARG A 60 7.67 3.90 -15.43
N SER A 61 7.66 2.62 -15.77
CA SER A 61 6.43 1.83 -15.90
C SER A 61 6.14 1.12 -14.59
N PHE A 62 4.92 1.31 -14.09
CA PHE A 62 4.43 0.72 -12.85
C PHE A 62 3.25 -0.20 -13.15
N ARG A 63 3.19 -1.32 -12.49
CA ARG A 63 2.06 -2.26 -12.55
C ARG A 63 1.69 -2.82 -11.19
N VAL A 64 2.65 -2.89 -10.28
CA VAL A 64 2.47 -3.44 -8.93
C VAL A 64 2.98 -2.44 -7.93
N ILE A 65 2.15 -2.10 -6.98
CA ILE A 65 2.51 -1.31 -5.81
C ILE A 65 2.25 -2.17 -4.58
N ALA A 66 3.22 -2.31 -3.71
CA ALA A 66 3.09 -3.10 -2.50
C ALA A 66 3.58 -2.34 -1.28
N LEU A 67 2.88 -2.49 -0.17
CA LEU A 67 3.30 -2.05 1.14
C LEU A 67 3.50 -3.30 2.01
N VAL A 68 4.72 -3.52 2.45
CA VAL A 68 5.13 -4.75 3.15
C VAL A 68 5.45 -4.45 4.59
N ASN A 69 5.10 -5.35 5.49
CA ASN A 69 5.36 -5.26 6.93
C ASN A 69 4.72 -4.03 7.59
N HIS A 70 3.46 -3.75 7.23
CA HIS A 70 2.69 -2.66 7.81
C HIS A 70 1.96 -3.10 9.11
N ASN A 71 1.52 -2.09 9.91
CA ASN A 71 0.72 -2.27 11.11
C ASN A 71 -0.63 -1.54 11.03
N LEU A 72 -1.17 -1.39 9.82
CA LEU A 72 -2.42 -0.70 9.58
C LEU A 72 -3.59 -1.44 10.22
N SER A 73 -4.58 -0.69 10.72
CA SER A 73 -5.81 -1.25 11.28
C SER A 73 -6.72 -1.87 10.21
N GLU A 74 -7.70 -2.66 10.62
CA GLU A 74 -8.67 -3.29 9.72
C GLU A 74 -9.50 -2.29 8.92
N SER A 75 -9.73 -1.09 9.47
CA SER A 75 -10.47 -0.01 8.81
C SER A 75 -9.60 0.87 7.92
N ALA A 76 -8.31 0.58 7.83
CA ALA A 76 -7.39 1.38 7.04
C ALA A 76 -7.69 1.29 5.55
N GLN A 77 -7.59 2.43 4.89
CA GLN A 77 -7.69 2.55 3.43
C GLN A 77 -6.43 3.20 2.88
N TRP A 78 -6.12 2.93 1.65
CA TRP A 78 -5.04 3.60 0.95
C TRP A 78 -5.46 4.02 -0.45
N ARG A 79 -4.74 4.98 -1.02
CA ARG A 79 -4.96 5.47 -2.37
C ARG A 79 -3.61 5.60 -3.06
N VAL A 80 -3.52 5.05 -4.26
CA VAL A 80 -2.33 5.11 -5.11
C VAL A 80 -2.60 6.01 -6.29
N ARG A 81 -1.75 6.99 -6.51
CA ARG A 81 -1.80 7.89 -7.68
C ARG A 81 -0.48 7.87 -8.42
N ILE A 82 -0.54 7.86 -9.73
CA ILE A 82 0.63 7.93 -10.61
C ILE A 82 0.44 9.11 -11.56
N GLY A 83 1.45 9.92 -11.69
CA GLY A 83 1.43 11.10 -12.52
C GLY A 83 2.79 11.48 -13.07
N THR A 84 2.82 12.57 -13.83
CA THR A 84 4.03 13.21 -14.35
C THR A 84 4.48 14.38 -13.48
N THR A 85 3.63 14.79 -12.53
CA THR A 85 3.87 15.89 -11.59
C THR A 85 3.71 15.42 -10.15
N ASP A 86 4.29 16.16 -9.20
CA ASP A 86 4.16 15.84 -7.77
C ASP A 86 2.69 15.87 -7.32
N GLY A 87 2.23 14.76 -6.76
CA GLY A 87 0.84 14.58 -6.33
C GLY A 87 -0.16 14.43 -7.47
N GLY A 88 0.29 14.41 -8.73
CA GLY A 88 -0.55 14.21 -9.90
C GLY A 88 -1.22 12.85 -9.94
N SER A 89 -2.36 12.78 -10.63
CA SER A 89 -3.17 11.56 -10.84
C SER A 89 -3.58 11.40 -12.30
N GLU A 90 -2.94 12.13 -13.19
CA GLU A 90 -3.28 12.20 -14.61
C GLU A 90 -3.04 10.88 -15.35
N VAL A 91 -2.22 10.00 -14.82
CA VAL A 91 -1.94 8.69 -15.40
C VAL A 91 -2.79 7.60 -14.76
N TYR A 92 -2.84 7.60 -13.43
CA TYR A 92 -3.59 6.58 -12.68
C TYR A 92 -4.03 7.10 -11.32
N ASP A 93 -5.23 6.71 -10.93
CA ASP A 93 -5.79 6.94 -9.60
C ASP A 93 -6.61 5.70 -9.21
N SER A 94 -6.19 5.04 -8.13
CA SER A 94 -6.90 3.85 -7.65
C SER A 94 -8.23 4.18 -6.96
N GLY A 95 -8.45 5.45 -6.58
CA GLY A 95 -9.43 5.78 -5.55
C GLY A 95 -9.00 5.23 -4.18
N LEU A 96 -9.87 5.31 -3.20
CA LEU A 96 -9.66 4.67 -1.89
C LEU A 96 -9.90 3.16 -2.01
N ILE A 97 -8.96 2.38 -1.50
CA ILE A 97 -8.99 0.92 -1.50
C ILE A 97 -8.81 0.46 -0.06
N ASP A 98 -9.60 -0.50 0.39
CA ASP A 98 -9.42 -1.12 1.70
C ASP A 98 -8.07 -1.84 1.77
N CYS A 99 -7.31 -1.60 2.84
CA CYS A 99 -6.03 -2.26 3.07
C CYS A 99 -6.22 -3.75 3.37
N TRP A 100 -7.32 -4.08 4.02
CA TRP A 100 -7.70 -5.45 4.36
C TRP A 100 -8.84 -5.88 3.45
N GLN A 101 -8.55 -6.75 2.51
CA GLN A 101 -9.57 -7.30 1.63
C GLN A 101 -10.36 -8.37 2.41
N MET A 102 -11.68 -8.33 2.31
CA MET A 102 -12.52 -9.42 2.81
C MET A 102 -12.14 -10.70 2.08
N ALA A 103 -11.79 -11.74 2.84
CA ALA A 103 -11.41 -13.04 2.29
C ALA A 103 -12.56 -13.68 1.50
N PHE A 104 -13.81 -13.25 1.75
CA PHE A 104 -15.01 -13.79 1.12
C PHE A 104 -16.08 -12.71 0.95
N ASP A 105 -16.70 -12.69 -0.21
CA ASP A 105 -17.93 -11.93 -0.43
C ASP A 105 -19.10 -12.65 0.28
N LEU A 106 -19.60 -12.07 1.37
CA LEU A 106 -20.70 -12.60 2.16
C LEU A 106 -21.98 -12.83 1.34
N GLY A 107 -22.15 -12.10 0.23
CA GLY A 107 -23.30 -12.27 -0.67
C GLY A 107 -23.28 -13.54 -1.50
N LEU A 108 -22.12 -14.16 -1.66
CA LEU A 108 -21.93 -15.35 -2.50
C LEU A 108 -21.83 -16.67 -1.71
N MET A 109 -21.81 -16.61 -0.37
CA MET A 109 -21.68 -17.80 0.47
C MET A 109 -23.02 -18.37 0.89
N PRO A 110 -23.23 -19.69 0.72
CA PRO A 110 -24.41 -20.36 1.27
C PRO A 110 -24.43 -20.29 2.78
N TRP A 111 -25.61 -20.04 3.38
CA TRP A 111 -25.82 -20.07 4.81
C TRP A 111 -25.31 -21.39 5.42
N GLY A 112 -24.51 -21.27 6.48
CA GLY A 112 -23.96 -22.44 7.18
C GLY A 112 -22.58 -22.91 6.69
N THR A 113 -21.96 -22.22 5.72
CA THR A 113 -20.57 -22.50 5.35
C THR A 113 -19.64 -22.16 6.51
N ALA A 114 -18.74 -23.09 6.85
CA ALA A 114 -17.71 -22.84 7.85
C ALA A 114 -16.88 -21.62 7.41
N GLY A 115 -16.81 -20.59 8.26
CA GLY A 115 -16.16 -19.33 7.94
C GLY A 115 -17.13 -18.18 7.59
N LEU A 116 -18.43 -18.42 7.43
CA LEU A 116 -19.42 -17.37 7.16
C LEU A 116 -19.44 -16.27 8.24
N TRP A 117 -19.11 -16.64 9.46
CA TRP A 117 -19.07 -15.74 10.63
C TRP A 117 -17.66 -15.23 10.94
N ARG A 118 -16.66 -15.69 10.21
CA ARG A 118 -15.30 -15.15 10.26
C ARG A 118 -15.21 -13.95 9.32
N HIS A 119 -15.78 -12.87 9.76
CA HIS A 119 -15.40 -11.56 9.30
C HIS A 119 -13.95 -11.38 9.70
N VAL A 120 -13.04 -11.31 8.74
CA VAL A 120 -11.60 -11.20 8.92
C VAL A 120 -11.21 -11.36 10.39
N ASP A 121 -10.96 -12.60 10.82
CA ASP A 121 -10.52 -12.84 12.18
C ASP A 121 -9.09 -12.29 12.24
N GLY A 122 -8.98 -11.00 12.62
CA GLY A 122 -7.72 -10.28 12.68
C GLY A 122 -6.65 -11.05 13.43
N ASP A 123 -7.02 -11.85 14.43
CA ASP A 123 -6.09 -12.61 15.22
C ASP A 123 -5.43 -13.79 14.49
N GLU A 124 -6.09 -14.41 13.50
CA GLU A 124 -5.53 -15.58 12.79
C GLU A 124 -4.74 -15.17 11.54
N PHE A 125 -5.03 -14.01 10.96
CA PHE A 125 -4.32 -13.45 9.79
C PHE A 125 -3.25 -12.42 10.15
N VAL A 126 -3.34 -11.76 11.29
CA VAL A 126 -2.36 -10.76 11.79
C VAL A 126 -0.93 -11.31 11.92
N GLY A 127 -0.77 -12.64 11.97
CA GLY A 127 0.56 -13.26 12.02
C GLY A 127 1.21 -13.50 10.66
N HIS A 128 0.48 -13.50 9.54
CA HIS A 128 0.98 -14.08 8.29
C HIS A 128 0.98 -13.16 7.06
N ASP A 129 0.18 -12.12 6.98
CA ASP A 129 0.15 -11.28 5.77
C ASP A 129 0.03 -9.79 6.10
N ARG A 130 1.16 -9.20 6.46
CA ARG A 130 1.30 -7.75 6.62
C ARG A 130 1.76 -7.11 5.30
N ALA A 131 1.22 -7.58 4.19
CA ALA A 131 1.56 -7.07 2.88
C ALA A 131 0.28 -6.73 2.10
N ILE A 132 0.17 -5.48 1.67
CA ILE A 132 -0.85 -5.04 0.75
C ILE A 132 -0.22 -4.99 -0.63
N VAL A 133 -0.85 -5.66 -1.60
CA VAL A 133 -0.38 -5.67 -2.98
C VAL A 133 -1.50 -5.18 -3.89
N HIS A 134 -1.26 -4.07 -4.55
CA HIS A 134 -2.16 -3.53 -5.56
C HIS A 134 -1.60 -3.79 -6.97
N VAL A 135 -2.34 -4.55 -7.75
CA VAL A 135 -2.02 -4.82 -9.16
C VAL A 135 -2.91 -3.95 -10.03
N ILE A 136 -2.30 -3.14 -10.88
CA ILE A 136 -3.04 -2.28 -11.81
C ILE A 136 -3.56 -3.16 -12.94
N GLU A 137 -4.87 -3.39 -12.99
CA GLU A 137 -5.52 -4.29 -13.95
C GLU A 137 -5.46 -3.77 -15.38
N SER A 138 -5.53 -2.45 -15.56
CA SER A 138 -5.46 -1.78 -16.87
C SER A 138 -4.10 -1.90 -17.56
N GLY A 139 -3.09 -2.49 -16.91
CA GLY A 139 -1.78 -2.76 -17.47
C GLY A 139 -0.66 -1.92 -16.86
N TRP A 140 0.33 -1.57 -17.67
CA TRP A 140 1.47 -0.75 -17.24
C TRP A 140 1.10 0.73 -17.31
N MET A 141 1.44 1.46 -16.25
CA MET A 141 1.26 2.91 -16.15
C MET A 141 2.60 3.61 -16.14
N ASP A 142 2.82 4.52 -17.09
CA ASP A 142 4.06 5.25 -17.25
C ASP A 142 3.98 6.62 -16.56
N GLY A 143 4.83 6.85 -15.57
CA GLY A 143 4.85 8.10 -14.81
C GLY A 143 6.23 8.38 -14.20
N THR A 144 6.38 9.57 -13.65
CA THR A 144 7.57 9.99 -12.92
C THR A 144 7.32 10.12 -11.42
N HIS A 145 6.07 10.21 -11.01
CA HIS A 145 5.67 10.40 -9.62
C HIS A 145 4.65 9.36 -9.19
N VAL A 146 4.89 8.75 -8.06
CA VAL A 146 3.92 7.88 -7.37
C VAL A 146 3.61 8.50 -6.02
N THR A 147 2.34 8.65 -5.70
CA THR A 147 1.87 9.15 -4.41
C THR A 147 0.97 8.11 -3.77
N ILE A 148 1.30 7.73 -2.56
CA ILE A 148 0.50 6.84 -1.72
C ILE A 148 -0.02 7.64 -0.54
N ASN A 149 -1.33 7.69 -0.38
CA ASN A 149 -2.00 8.23 0.80
C ASN A 149 -2.54 7.07 1.62
N ILE A 150 -2.34 7.11 2.92
CA ILE A 150 -2.86 6.11 3.86
C ILE A 150 -3.83 6.82 4.79
N GLU A 151 -5.02 6.26 4.94
CA GLU A 151 -6.07 6.71 5.87
C GLU A 151 -6.30 5.61 6.89
N ASP A 152 -5.84 5.81 8.12
CA ASP A 152 -5.95 4.83 9.19
C ASP A 152 -6.43 5.51 10.48
N THR A 153 -7.74 5.55 10.66
CA THR A 153 -8.38 6.13 11.84
C THR A 153 -8.47 5.16 13.02
N GLY A 154 -8.21 3.88 12.77
CA GLY A 154 -8.30 2.82 13.79
C GLY A 154 -7.04 2.65 14.63
N ASN A 155 -5.94 3.29 14.27
CA ASN A 155 -4.60 3.11 14.88
C ASN A 155 -4.18 4.33 15.71
N ALA A 156 -5.14 5.01 16.35
CA ALA A 156 -4.93 6.21 17.15
C ALA A 156 -4.49 5.88 18.59
#